data_20d19b6edf480176c6e5f42662cd8856
#
_entry.id   20d19b6edf480176c6e5f42662cd8856
#
_cell.length_a   1.000
_cell.length_b   1.000
_cell.length_c   1.000
_cell.angle_alpha   90.00
_cell.angle_beta   90.00
_cell.angle_gamma   90.00
#
_symmetry.space_group_name_H-M   'P 1'
#
loop_
_entity.id
_entity.type
_entity.pdbx_description
1 polymer ?
#
loop_
_entity_poly.entity_id
_entity_poly.type
_entity_poly.pdbx_seq_one_letter_code
_entity_poly.pdbx_strand_id
1 'polypeptide(L)' 'MKFVSMKSRGGDYLVVAENVAWLRTHENGQTQVGIVGSTPNLVAGTIEETAATILAG' A
#
# COMPACT_ATOMS: atom_id res chain seq x y z
N MET A 1 -3.69 -14.05 -9.06
CA MET A 1 -2.82 -12.91 -8.75
C MET A 1 -3.50 -11.62 -9.17
N LYS A 2 -3.55 -10.65 -8.29
CA LYS A 2 -4.31 -9.44 -8.52
C LYS A 2 -3.49 -8.21 -8.18
N PHE A 3 -3.39 -7.27 -9.11
CA PHE A 3 -2.73 -5.99 -8.86
C PHE A 3 -3.71 -4.99 -8.29
N VAL A 4 -3.23 -4.22 -7.31
CA VAL A 4 -3.99 -3.13 -6.71
C VAL A 4 -3.23 -1.84 -6.96
N SER A 5 -3.91 -0.82 -7.46
CA SER A 5 -3.31 0.49 -7.71
C SER A 5 -3.31 1.31 -6.43
N MET A 6 -2.16 1.85 -6.08
CA MET A 6 -2.00 2.71 -4.90
C MET A 6 -1.30 3.98 -5.31
N LYS A 7 -1.83 5.11 -4.86
CA LYS A 7 -1.26 6.43 -5.14
C LYS A 7 -0.06 6.69 -4.25
N SER A 8 0.95 7.35 -4.78
CA SER A 8 2.07 7.83 -3.98
C SER A 8 2.58 9.14 -4.57
N ARG A 9 3.45 9.82 -3.82
CA ARG A 9 3.96 11.12 -4.25
C ARG A 9 4.86 11.03 -5.46
N GLY A 10 5.57 9.93 -5.60
CA GLY A 10 6.51 9.76 -6.72
C GLY A 10 5.91 9.06 -7.91
N GLY A 11 4.62 8.72 -7.86
CA GLY A 11 3.95 7.98 -8.90
C GLY A 11 3.11 6.86 -8.30
N ASP A 12 2.27 6.24 -9.10
CA ASP A 12 1.39 5.18 -8.61
C ASP A 12 2.15 3.86 -8.56
N TYR A 13 1.78 3.03 -7.57
CA TYR A 13 2.26 1.66 -7.47
C TYR A 13 1.17 0.70 -7.93
N LEU A 14 1.57 -0.34 -8.64
CA LEU A 14 0.75 -1.54 -8.83
C LEU A 14 1.35 -2.63 -7.96
N VAL A 15 0.59 -3.07 -6.97
CA VAL A 15 1.07 -4.01 -5.96
C VAL A 15 0.25 -5.29 -6.04
N VAL A 16 0.93 -6.43 -6.00
CA VAL A 16 0.24 -7.73 -5.92
C VAL A 16 -0.32 -7.85 -4.50
N ALA A 17 -1.64 -7.91 -4.38
CA ALA A 17 -2.32 -7.88 -3.09
C ALA A 17 -1.83 -8.99 -2.15
N GLU A 18 -1.58 -10.18 -2.68
CA GLU A 18 -1.13 -11.33 -1.90
C GLU A 18 0.27 -11.14 -1.30
N ASN A 19 1.04 -10.20 -1.82
CA ASN A 19 2.40 -9.94 -1.33
C ASN A 19 2.45 -8.87 -0.26
N VAL A 20 1.32 -8.28 0.11
CA VAL A 20 1.28 -7.30 1.20
C VAL A 20 1.27 -8.05 2.53
N ALA A 21 2.30 -7.78 3.34
CA ALA A 21 2.46 -8.47 4.61
C ALA A 21 1.90 -7.66 5.78
N TRP A 22 2.03 -6.33 5.73
CA TRP A 22 1.58 -5.48 6.83
C TRP A 22 1.42 -4.05 6.33
N LEU A 23 0.65 -3.27 7.11
CA LEU A 23 0.46 -1.83 6.90
C LEU A 23 0.82 -1.11 8.18
N ARG A 24 1.38 0.08 8.06
CA ARG A 24 1.71 0.92 9.21
C ARG A 24 1.41 2.38 8.89
N THR A 25 0.77 3.06 9.82
CA THR A 25 0.52 4.48 9.68
C THR A 25 1.84 5.24 9.63
N HIS A 26 1.95 6.15 8.68
CA HIS A 26 3.11 7.01 8.52
C HIS A 26 2.68 8.48 8.62
N GLU A 27 3.64 9.38 8.66
CA GLU A 27 3.37 10.81 8.78
C GLU A 27 2.66 11.36 7.55
N ASN A 28 2.00 12.51 7.72
CA ASN A 28 1.40 13.29 6.63
C ASN A 28 0.31 12.54 5.86
N GLY A 29 -0.45 11.72 6.56
CA GLY A 29 -1.56 11.00 5.94
C GLY A 29 -1.12 9.90 4.99
N GLN A 30 0.08 9.38 5.17
CA GLN A 30 0.62 8.30 4.36
C GLN A 30 0.56 6.98 5.13
N THR A 31 0.66 5.88 4.40
CA THR A 31 0.73 4.54 4.97
C THR A 31 1.95 3.83 4.42
N GLN A 32 2.65 3.14 5.30
CA GLN A 32 3.77 2.30 4.92
C GLN A 32 3.25 0.90 4.62
N VAL A 33 3.56 0.39 3.42
CA VAL A 33 3.09 -0.92 2.96
C VAL A 33 4.27 -1.87 2.92
N GLY A 34 4.21 -2.89 3.76
CA GLY A 34 5.26 -3.92 3.80
C GLY A 34 4.99 -4.99 2.76
N ILE A 35 5.95 -5.19 1.87
CA ILE A 35 5.86 -6.15 0.77
C ILE A 35 6.79 -7.32 1.06
N VAL A 36 6.30 -8.53 0.89
CA VAL A 36 7.11 -9.74 1.08
C VAL A 36 8.29 -9.70 0.12
N GLY A 37 9.50 -9.85 0.68
CA GLY A 37 10.73 -9.92 -0.13
C GLY A 37 11.22 -8.59 -0.66
N SER A 38 10.65 -7.46 -0.21
CA SER A 38 11.01 -6.14 -0.72
C SER A 38 11.01 -5.13 0.41
N THR A 39 11.59 -3.96 0.15
CA THR A 39 11.52 -2.85 1.12
C THR A 39 10.12 -2.26 1.13
N PRO A 40 9.69 -1.68 2.28
CA PRO A 40 8.37 -1.06 2.35
C PRO A 40 8.24 0.13 1.43
N ASN A 41 7.02 0.34 0.96
CA ASN A 41 6.66 1.49 0.13
C ASN A 41 5.75 2.44 0.90
N LEU A 42 5.85 3.73 0.60
CA LEU A 42 4.95 4.73 1.15
C LEU A 42 3.88 5.07 0.14
N VAL A 43 2.62 4.98 0.55
CA VAL A 43 1.49 5.31 -0.30
C VAL A 43 0.65 6.40 0.36
N ALA A 44 -0.08 7.16 -0.46
CA ALA A 44 -0.96 8.21 0.03
C ALA A 44 -2.24 7.61 0.62
N GLY A 45 -2.75 8.25 1.67
CA GLY A 45 -3.98 7.83 2.30
C GLY A 45 -3.77 7.23 3.67
N THR A 46 -4.85 7.09 4.41
CA THR A 46 -4.82 6.51 5.75
C THR A 46 -4.65 5.00 5.67
N ILE A 47 -4.29 4.40 6.81
CA ILE A 47 -4.17 2.94 6.88
C ILE A 47 -5.51 2.27 6.58
N GLU A 48 -6.62 2.87 7.01
CA GLU A 48 -7.96 2.35 6.74
C GLU A 48 -8.29 2.40 5.25
N GLU A 49 -7.96 3.51 4.60
CA GLU A 49 -8.18 3.65 3.16
C GLU A 49 -7.34 2.66 2.36
N THR A 50 -6.09 2.49 2.76
CA THR A 50 -5.18 1.57 2.10
C THR A 50 -5.66 0.12 2.27
N ALA A 51 -6.08 -0.24 3.48
CA ALA A 51 -6.62 -1.58 3.73
C ALA A 51 -7.87 -1.84 2.89
N ALA A 52 -8.76 -0.86 2.80
CA ALA A 52 -9.97 -0.99 1.99
C ALA A 52 -9.63 -1.21 0.50
N THR A 53 -8.65 -0.48 0.00
CA THR A 53 -8.19 -0.63 -1.38
C THR A 53 -7.68 -2.04 -1.65
N ILE A 54 -6.88 -2.58 -0.74
CA ILE A 54 -6.33 -3.93 -0.87
C ILE A 54 -7.45 -4.97 -0.84
N LEU A 55 -8.40 -4.82 0.08
CA LEU A 55 -9.50 -5.76 0.23
C LEU A 55 -10.47 -5.72 -0.96
N ALA A 56 -10.65 -4.53 -1.55
CA ALA A 56 -11.53 -4.38 -2.72
C ALA A 56 -10.90 -4.93 -3.99
N GLY A 57 -9.60 -4.93 -4.02
CA GLY A 57 -8.86 -5.45 -5.17
C GLY A 57 -8.74 -6.95 -5.11
#